data_a214ad29d1b6c6a4e9d694ec9675f562
#
_entry.id   a214ad29d1b6c6a4e9d694ec9675f562
#
_cell.length_a   1.000
_cell.length_b   1.000
_cell.length_c   1.000
_cell.angle_alpha   90.00
_cell.angle_beta   90.00
_cell.angle_gamma   90.00
#
_symmetry.space_group_name_H-M   'P 1'
#
loop_
_entity.id
_entity.type
_entity.pdbx_description
1 polymer ?
#
loop_
_entity_poly.entity_id
_entity_poly.type
_entity_poly.pdbx_seq_one_letter_code
_entity_poly.pdbx_strand_id
1 'polypeptide(L)'
;MARRTVAEFIGKSSGFDKVSKDVDKVSKSSDKLGRQQTRLGQASASAGREFSAQASGLGGLVAAYAGAAATIFAITAAFDALNRAARAQQTIQGVNALASAIGESGPEILAGLQEITKGQLSIVQTAELANLALSSGFSADQINNLAEISLKASRALGRDLTDSFNRLTRGVVKLEPELLDELGIFTRIEPAAEKFAASIGKTVSQLSQFEKRQAFANAVAEEGSQKFRDIDTTAATSAESLETLAATISNLGITVGGFIANAIQP
;
A
#
# COMPACT_ATOMS: atom_id res chain seq x y z
N MET A 1 14.28 -20.93 9.64
CA MET A 1 15.11 -19.73 9.45
C MET A 1 14.34 -18.54 8.86
N ALA A 2 13.33 -18.72 8.02
CA ALA A 2 12.53 -17.63 7.43
C ALA A 2 11.75 -16.74 8.43
N ARG A 3 11.36 -17.28 9.61
CA ARG A 3 10.60 -16.52 10.63
C ARG A 3 11.39 -15.40 11.31
N ARG A 4 12.72 -15.49 11.36
CA ARG A 4 13.60 -14.46 11.97
C ARG A 4 13.83 -13.27 11.02
N THR A 5 13.86 -13.54 9.71
CA THR A 5 14.20 -12.54 8.69
C THR A 5 13.12 -11.49 8.50
N VAL A 6 11.82 -11.87 8.58
CA VAL A 6 10.71 -10.92 8.43
C VAL A 6 10.61 -9.96 9.64
N ALA A 7 10.80 -10.48 10.86
CA ALA A 7 10.78 -9.66 12.07
C ALA A 7 12.00 -8.72 12.18
N GLU A 8 13.18 -9.18 11.72
CA GLU A 8 14.41 -8.40 11.70
C GLU A 8 14.42 -7.33 10.59
N PHE A 9 13.77 -7.62 9.47
CA PHE A 9 13.63 -6.70 8.34
C PHE A 9 12.70 -5.54 8.67
N ILE A 10 11.60 -5.80 9.36
CA ILE A 10 10.68 -4.77 9.87
C ILE A 10 11.38 -3.84 10.89
N GLY A 11 12.44 -4.28 11.55
CA GLY A 11 13.13 -3.55 12.63
C GLY A 11 14.28 -2.62 12.23
N LYS A 12 14.72 -2.61 10.97
CA LYS A 12 15.97 -1.90 10.57
C LYS A 12 15.82 -0.70 9.65
N SER A 13 14.59 -0.29 9.27
CA SER A 13 14.43 0.92 8.46
C SER A 13 14.18 2.15 9.35
N SER A 14 14.85 3.26 9.06
CA SER A 14 14.71 4.54 9.77
C SER A 14 13.29 5.13 9.77
N GLY A 15 12.40 4.64 8.88
CA GLY A 15 10.97 4.91 8.90
C GLY A 15 10.23 4.18 10.03
N PHE A 16 10.81 3.10 10.55
CA PHE A 16 10.18 2.26 11.56
C PHE A 16 10.19 2.85 12.96
N ASP A 17 11.18 3.68 13.31
CA ASP A 17 11.15 4.39 14.61
C ASP A 17 10.00 5.39 14.69
N LYS A 18 9.61 5.94 13.54
CA LYS A 18 8.44 6.82 13.43
C LYS A 18 7.15 6.00 13.50
N VAL A 19 7.09 4.88 12.77
CA VAL A 19 5.97 3.93 12.82
C VAL A 19 5.84 3.31 14.21
N SER A 20 6.95 2.93 14.87
CA SER A 20 6.93 2.42 16.24
C SER A 20 6.36 3.47 17.22
N LYS A 21 6.77 4.74 17.12
CA LYS A 21 6.21 5.83 17.95
C LYS A 21 4.74 6.11 17.63
N ASP A 22 4.32 5.96 16.38
CA ASP A 22 2.94 6.16 15.99
C ASP A 22 2.08 4.94 16.36
N VAL A 23 2.62 3.72 16.30
CA VAL A 23 2.02 2.50 16.87
C VAL A 23 1.87 2.62 18.39
N ASP A 24 2.85 3.15 19.11
CA ASP A 24 2.74 3.40 20.55
C ASP A 24 1.65 4.44 20.87
N LYS A 25 1.50 5.48 20.05
CA LYS A 25 0.42 6.46 20.18
C LYS A 25 -0.94 5.83 19.88
N VAL A 26 -1.03 5.01 18.84
CA VAL A 26 -2.26 4.29 18.49
C VAL A 26 -2.59 3.24 19.53
N SER A 27 -1.60 2.51 20.07
CA SER A 27 -1.78 1.59 21.19
C SER A 27 -2.32 2.31 22.42
N LYS A 28 -1.72 3.45 22.80
CA LYS A 28 -2.22 4.29 23.92
C LYS A 28 -3.62 4.85 23.66
N SER A 29 -3.92 5.17 22.41
CA SER A 29 -5.26 5.64 22.01
C SER A 29 -6.26 4.49 21.99
N SER A 30 -5.85 3.28 21.58
CA SER A 30 -6.64 2.06 21.63
C SER A 30 -6.93 1.64 23.08
N ASP A 31 -5.93 1.74 23.98
CA ASP A 31 -6.11 1.52 25.41
C ASP A 31 -7.06 2.54 26.04
N LYS A 32 -7.01 3.79 25.57
CA LYS A 32 -7.93 4.85 26.01
C LYS A 32 -9.35 4.61 25.51
N LEU A 33 -9.49 4.16 24.26
CA LEU A 33 -10.77 3.72 23.69
C LEU A 33 -11.29 2.47 24.38
N GLY A 34 -10.45 1.49 24.67
CA GLY A 34 -10.81 0.30 25.47
C GLY A 34 -11.33 0.67 26.86
N ARG A 35 -10.65 1.60 27.55
CA ARG A 35 -11.11 2.12 28.86
C ARG A 35 -12.39 2.94 28.75
N GLN A 36 -12.58 3.71 27.69
CA GLN A 36 -13.83 4.42 27.40
C GLN A 36 -14.95 3.44 27.07
N GLN A 37 -14.67 2.40 26.32
CA GLN A 37 -15.63 1.33 25.99
C GLN A 37 -16.02 0.51 27.22
N THR A 38 -15.06 0.26 28.14
CA THR A 38 -15.33 -0.37 29.42
C THR A 38 -16.18 0.54 30.32
N ARG A 39 -15.91 1.85 30.32
CA ARG A 39 -16.75 2.85 31.06
C ARG A 39 -18.14 2.99 30.44
N LEU A 40 -18.26 2.99 29.13
CA LEU A 40 -19.55 2.97 28.41
C LEU A 40 -20.31 1.65 28.68
N GLY A 41 -19.58 0.52 28.70
CA GLY A 41 -20.14 -0.77 29.09
C GLY A 41 -20.62 -0.80 30.55
N GLN A 42 -19.86 -0.20 31.45
CA GLN A 42 -20.25 -0.05 32.86
C GLN A 42 -21.40 0.94 33.04
N ALA A 43 -21.39 2.05 32.29
CA ALA A 43 -22.48 3.03 32.32
C ALA A 43 -23.78 2.46 31.69
N SER A 44 -23.68 1.68 30.59
CA SER A 44 -24.84 0.99 30.02
C SER A 44 -25.30 -0.18 30.87
N ALA A 45 -24.40 -0.86 31.61
CA ALA A 45 -24.76 -1.88 32.58
C ALA A 45 -25.42 -1.29 33.85
N SER A 46 -25.06 -0.06 34.27
CA SER A 46 -25.74 0.65 35.36
C SER A 46 -27.09 1.19 34.89
N ALA A 47 -27.16 1.80 33.70
CA ALA A 47 -28.43 2.19 33.07
C ALA A 47 -29.35 0.98 32.81
N GLY A 48 -28.75 -0.16 32.37
CA GLY A 48 -29.49 -1.42 32.25
C GLY A 48 -30.04 -1.97 33.58
N ARG A 49 -29.33 -1.74 34.69
CA ARG A 49 -29.83 -2.12 36.03
C ARG A 49 -30.96 -1.21 36.51
N GLU A 50 -30.95 0.06 36.23
CA GLU A 50 -32.05 0.98 36.52
C GLU A 50 -33.28 0.71 35.61
N PHE A 51 -33.05 0.36 34.36
CA PHE A 51 -34.13 -0.07 33.43
C PHE A 51 -34.68 -1.45 33.79
N SER A 52 -33.86 -2.38 34.32
CA SER A 52 -34.33 -3.71 34.71
C SER A 52 -35.17 -3.69 36.01
N ALA A 53 -35.04 -2.64 36.82
CA ALA A 53 -35.93 -2.43 37.97
C ALA A 53 -37.33 -1.97 37.53
N GLN A 54 -37.46 -1.40 36.32
CA GLN A 54 -38.77 -0.97 35.78
C GLN A 54 -39.35 -1.88 34.68
N ALA A 55 -38.56 -2.78 34.10
CA ALA A 55 -39.00 -3.68 33.04
C ALA A 55 -38.44 -5.10 33.26
N SER A 56 -39.00 -5.81 34.23
CA SER A 56 -38.65 -7.22 34.46
C SER A 56 -39.02 -8.09 33.26
N GLY A 57 -38.10 -8.28 32.32
CA GLY A 57 -38.23 -9.20 31.19
C GLY A 57 -37.51 -8.82 29.91
N LEU A 58 -37.36 -7.55 29.57
CA LEU A 58 -36.76 -7.14 28.29
C LEU A 58 -35.27 -6.75 28.38
N GLY A 59 -34.81 -6.28 29.54
CA GLY A 59 -33.43 -5.84 29.75
C GLY A 59 -32.40 -6.95 29.62
N GLY A 60 -32.70 -8.16 30.05
CA GLY A 60 -31.82 -9.32 29.93
C GLY A 60 -31.64 -9.79 28.46
N LEU A 61 -32.73 -9.71 27.68
CA LEU A 61 -32.69 -10.02 26.26
C LEU A 61 -31.84 -9.00 25.47
N VAL A 62 -31.99 -7.71 25.76
CA VAL A 62 -31.21 -6.64 25.10
C VAL A 62 -29.72 -6.75 25.45
N ALA A 63 -29.39 -7.03 26.71
CA ALA A 63 -28.01 -7.25 27.14
C ALA A 63 -27.38 -8.51 26.51
N ALA A 64 -28.16 -9.61 26.41
CA ALA A 64 -27.73 -10.84 25.75
C ALA A 64 -27.53 -10.64 24.23
N TYR A 65 -28.43 -9.90 23.57
CA TYR A 65 -28.29 -9.53 22.16
C TYR A 65 -27.10 -8.61 21.92
N ALA A 66 -26.87 -7.61 22.77
CA ALA A 66 -25.72 -6.73 22.67
C ALA A 66 -24.39 -7.48 22.89
N GLY A 67 -24.36 -8.42 23.84
CA GLY A 67 -23.20 -9.28 24.08
C GLY A 67 -22.93 -10.23 22.90
N ALA A 68 -23.96 -10.86 22.35
CA ALA A 68 -23.84 -11.72 21.18
C ALA A 68 -23.39 -10.92 19.94
N ALA A 69 -23.98 -9.74 19.72
CA ALA A 69 -23.58 -8.86 18.62
C ALA A 69 -22.12 -8.42 18.74
N ALA A 70 -21.67 -8.02 19.94
CA ALA A 70 -20.27 -7.65 20.18
C ALA A 70 -19.30 -8.81 19.93
N THR A 71 -19.68 -10.03 20.32
CA THR A 71 -18.86 -11.23 20.05
C THR A 71 -18.78 -11.55 18.55
N ILE A 72 -19.92 -11.49 17.85
CA ILE A 72 -19.94 -11.69 16.39
C ILE A 72 -19.10 -10.63 15.69
N PHE A 73 -19.21 -9.36 16.12
CA PHE A 73 -18.41 -8.27 15.56
C PHE A 73 -16.91 -8.48 15.78
N ALA A 74 -16.49 -8.91 16.98
CA ALA A 74 -15.10 -9.20 17.30
C ALA A 74 -14.55 -10.37 16.47
N ILE A 75 -15.34 -11.44 16.31
CA ILE A 75 -14.95 -12.58 15.48
C ILE A 75 -14.83 -12.16 14.02
N THR A 76 -15.79 -11.42 13.47
CA THR A 76 -15.76 -10.94 12.09
C THR A 76 -14.55 -10.03 11.85
N ALA A 77 -14.27 -9.10 12.76
CA ALA A 77 -13.11 -8.23 12.68
C ALA A 77 -11.79 -9.01 12.74
N ALA A 78 -11.70 -10.05 13.57
CA ALA A 78 -10.55 -10.92 13.63
C ALA A 78 -10.34 -11.71 12.34
N PHE A 79 -11.40 -12.26 11.74
CA PHE A 79 -11.34 -12.93 10.45
C PHE A 79 -10.92 -11.98 9.32
N ASP A 80 -11.44 -10.76 9.28
CA ASP A 80 -11.03 -9.75 8.31
C ASP A 80 -9.56 -9.37 8.45
N ALA A 81 -9.08 -9.21 9.68
CA ALA A 81 -7.68 -8.92 9.95
C ALA A 81 -6.77 -10.08 9.52
N LEU A 82 -7.15 -11.33 9.80
CA LEU A 82 -6.44 -12.53 9.35
C LEU A 82 -6.37 -12.62 7.83
N ASN A 83 -7.49 -12.41 7.14
CA ASN A 83 -7.54 -12.45 5.68
C ASN A 83 -6.67 -11.36 5.06
N ARG A 84 -6.67 -10.15 5.62
CA ARG A 84 -5.80 -9.06 5.15
C ARG A 84 -4.33 -9.41 5.36
N ALA A 85 -3.96 -9.94 6.51
CA ALA A 85 -2.60 -10.36 6.80
C ALA A 85 -2.12 -11.47 5.86
N ALA A 86 -2.96 -12.48 5.60
CA ALA A 86 -2.64 -13.57 4.68
C ALA A 86 -2.43 -13.06 3.24
N ARG A 87 -3.32 -12.20 2.76
CA ARG A 87 -3.18 -11.56 1.43
C ARG A 87 -1.93 -10.70 1.34
N ALA A 88 -1.67 -9.88 2.36
CA ALA A 88 -0.46 -9.06 2.42
C ALA A 88 0.79 -9.90 2.34
N GLN A 89 0.86 -10.98 3.11
CA GLN A 89 2.00 -11.91 3.10
C GLN A 89 2.19 -12.55 1.72
N GLN A 90 1.11 -13.01 1.09
CA GLN A 90 1.16 -13.59 -0.25
C GLN A 90 1.64 -12.58 -1.29
N THR A 91 1.14 -11.34 -1.25
CA THR A 91 1.52 -10.28 -2.19
C THR A 91 2.99 -9.90 -2.03
N ILE A 92 3.48 -9.78 -0.79
CA ILE A 92 4.89 -9.50 -0.49
C ILE A 92 5.80 -10.66 -0.92
N GLN A 93 5.37 -11.92 -0.73
CA GLN A 93 6.11 -13.09 -1.22
C GLN A 93 6.23 -13.07 -2.75
N GLY A 94 5.18 -12.61 -3.45
CA GLY A 94 5.22 -12.39 -4.89
C GLY A 94 6.31 -11.40 -5.31
N VAL A 95 6.41 -10.25 -4.62
CA VAL A 95 7.49 -9.27 -4.86
C VAL A 95 8.86 -9.91 -4.67
N ASN A 96 9.05 -10.64 -3.56
CA ASN A 96 10.34 -11.27 -3.27
C ASN A 96 10.73 -12.30 -4.34
N ALA A 97 9.76 -13.11 -4.81
CA ALA A 97 10.01 -14.09 -5.86
C ALA A 97 10.35 -13.43 -7.20
N LEU A 98 9.58 -12.42 -7.61
CA LEU A 98 9.80 -11.71 -8.87
C LEU A 98 11.10 -10.90 -8.87
N ALA A 99 11.40 -10.19 -7.79
CA ALA A 99 12.65 -9.45 -7.64
C ALA A 99 13.86 -10.39 -7.68
N SER A 100 13.82 -11.51 -6.94
CA SER A 100 14.90 -12.50 -6.95
C SER A 100 15.13 -13.10 -8.34
N ALA A 101 14.09 -13.25 -9.17
CA ALA A 101 14.21 -13.78 -10.52
C ALA A 101 15.01 -12.86 -11.45
N ILE A 102 15.09 -11.56 -11.14
CA ILE A 102 15.89 -10.58 -11.89
C ILE A 102 17.15 -10.14 -11.12
N GLY A 103 17.47 -10.81 -10.01
CA GLY A 103 18.68 -10.54 -9.22
C GLY A 103 18.56 -9.34 -8.27
N GLU A 104 17.34 -8.88 -7.97
CA GLU A 104 17.08 -7.73 -7.11
C GLU A 104 16.46 -8.14 -5.77
N SER A 105 16.42 -7.19 -4.82
CA SER A 105 15.90 -7.39 -3.48
C SER A 105 14.45 -6.89 -3.39
N GLY A 106 13.47 -7.80 -3.21
CA GLY A 106 12.08 -7.43 -3.01
C GLY A 106 11.87 -6.45 -1.84
N PRO A 107 12.48 -6.70 -0.68
CA PRO A 107 12.44 -5.78 0.43
C PRO A 107 12.96 -4.37 0.13
N GLU A 108 14.05 -4.24 -0.62
CA GLU A 108 14.61 -2.92 -0.99
C GLU A 108 13.67 -2.17 -1.94
N ILE A 109 13.06 -2.87 -2.90
CA ILE A 109 12.05 -2.31 -3.80
C ILE A 109 10.86 -1.77 -3.00
N LEU A 110 10.33 -2.56 -2.06
CA LEU A 110 9.21 -2.12 -1.22
C LEU A 110 9.58 -0.93 -0.35
N ALA A 111 10.78 -0.93 0.23
CA ALA A 111 11.26 0.20 1.05
C ALA A 111 11.43 1.47 0.21
N GLY A 112 12.04 1.37 -0.97
CA GLY A 112 12.19 2.50 -1.90
C GLY A 112 10.85 3.09 -2.33
N LEU A 113 9.88 2.23 -2.69
CA LEU A 113 8.53 2.69 -3.03
C LEU A 113 7.83 3.38 -1.85
N GLN A 114 7.94 2.84 -0.62
CA GLN A 114 7.37 3.46 0.57
C GLN A 114 8.02 4.82 0.87
N GLU A 115 9.32 4.95 0.67
CA GLU A 115 10.04 6.21 0.84
C GLU A 115 9.61 7.25 -0.20
N ILE A 116 9.60 6.88 -1.49
CA ILE A 116 9.18 7.76 -2.59
C ILE A 116 7.74 8.22 -2.42
N THR A 117 6.84 7.30 -2.10
CA THR A 117 5.41 7.58 -1.92
C THR A 117 5.08 8.19 -0.55
N LYS A 118 6.09 8.38 0.31
CA LYS A 118 5.97 8.98 1.66
C LYS A 118 4.93 8.31 2.54
N GLY A 119 4.74 7.00 2.35
CA GLY A 119 3.80 6.20 3.10
C GLY A 119 2.33 6.48 2.76
N GLN A 120 2.03 7.13 1.65
CA GLN A 120 0.66 7.31 1.16
C GLN A 120 0.03 5.99 0.73
N LEU A 121 0.85 5.02 0.32
CA LEU A 121 0.42 3.68 -0.03
C LEU A 121 0.57 2.72 1.15
N SER A 122 -0.43 1.88 1.38
CA SER A 122 -0.28 0.75 2.30
C SER A 122 0.73 -0.25 1.75
N ILE A 123 1.28 -1.12 2.62
CA ILE A 123 2.25 -2.14 2.20
C ILE A 123 1.69 -3.09 1.13
N VAL A 124 0.38 -3.38 1.18
CA VAL A 124 -0.29 -4.20 0.16
C VAL A 124 -0.34 -3.48 -1.18
N GLN A 125 -0.80 -2.22 -1.19
CA GLN A 125 -0.83 -1.43 -2.42
C GLN A 125 0.57 -1.29 -3.02
N THR A 126 1.58 -0.99 -2.20
CA THR A 126 2.98 -0.94 -2.63
C THR A 126 3.43 -2.27 -3.25
N ALA A 127 3.11 -3.40 -2.62
CA ALA A 127 3.47 -4.72 -3.11
C ALA A 127 2.71 -5.11 -4.40
N GLU A 128 1.44 -4.74 -4.53
CA GLU A 128 0.65 -4.96 -5.75
C GLU A 128 1.22 -4.19 -6.94
N LEU A 129 1.59 -2.92 -6.73
CA LEU A 129 2.21 -2.08 -7.76
C LEU A 129 3.59 -2.60 -8.15
N ALA A 130 4.41 -3.01 -7.15
CA ALA A 130 5.70 -3.63 -7.39
C ALA A 130 5.56 -4.94 -8.19
N ASN A 131 4.62 -5.81 -7.82
CA ASN A 131 4.36 -7.06 -8.55
C ASN A 131 3.97 -6.81 -10.01
N LEU A 132 3.12 -5.82 -10.27
CA LEU A 132 2.72 -5.45 -11.63
C LEU A 132 3.94 -5.04 -12.47
N ALA A 133 4.79 -4.19 -11.92
CA ALA A 133 5.98 -3.70 -12.62
C ALA A 133 7.05 -4.79 -12.79
N LEU A 134 7.37 -5.55 -11.73
CA LEU A 134 8.33 -6.66 -11.75
C LEU A 134 7.91 -7.78 -12.72
N SER A 135 6.61 -8.16 -12.71
CA SER A 135 6.10 -9.16 -13.67
C SER A 135 6.24 -8.74 -15.13
N SER A 136 6.43 -7.45 -15.35
CA SER A 136 6.66 -6.86 -16.69
C SER A 136 8.14 -6.69 -17.03
N GLY A 137 9.03 -7.09 -16.10
CA GLY A 137 10.48 -7.06 -16.27
C GLY A 137 11.13 -5.70 -15.98
N PHE A 138 10.47 -4.83 -15.21
CA PHE A 138 11.07 -3.56 -14.80
C PHE A 138 12.04 -3.78 -13.64
N SER A 139 13.17 -3.05 -13.68
CA SER A 139 14.13 -3.01 -12.59
C SER A 139 13.65 -2.10 -11.44
N ALA A 140 14.28 -2.22 -10.28
CA ALA A 140 14.01 -1.35 -9.12
C ALA A 140 14.11 0.13 -9.47
N ASP A 141 15.14 0.53 -10.22
CA ASP A 141 15.33 1.92 -10.65
C ASP A 141 14.17 2.41 -11.53
N GLN A 142 13.71 1.57 -12.46
CA GLN A 142 12.58 1.91 -13.31
C GLN A 142 11.28 2.03 -12.50
N ILE A 143 11.06 1.13 -11.55
CA ILE A 143 9.90 1.15 -10.65
C ILE A 143 9.92 2.42 -9.80
N ASN A 144 11.07 2.78 -9.26
CA ASN A 144 11.25 4.00 -8.46
C ASN A 144 11.00 5.26 -9.29
N ASN A 145 11.52 5.32 -10.51
CA ASN A 145 11.27 6.45 -11.43
C ASN A 145 9.78 6.59 -11.76
N LEU A 146 9.08 5.48 -12.05
CA LEU A 146 7.64 5.50 -12.29
C LEU A 146 6.86 5.95 -11.05
N ALA A 147 7.29 5.56 -9.85
CA ALA A 147 6.66 5.98 -8.60
C ALA A 147 6.83 7.48 -8.36
N GLU A 148 8.04 8.03 -8.58
CA GLU A 148 8.31 9.46 -8.43
C GLU A 148 7.47 10.29 -9.41
N ILE A 149 7.42 9.89 -10.68
CA ILE A 149 6.60 10.55 -11.70
C ILE A 149 5.13 10.49 -11.30
N SER A 150 4.65 9.34 -10.82
CA SER A 150 3.27 9.15 -10.39
C SER A 150 2.91 10.04 -9.22
N LEU A 151 3.80 10.17 -8.22
CA LEU A 151 3.61 11.06 -7.08
C LEU A 151 3.49 12.52 -7.53
N LYS A 152 4.38 12.97 -8.40
CA LYS A 152 4.36 14.33 -8.93
C LYS A 152 3.14 14.59 -9.82
N ALA A 153 2.80 13.63 -10.69
CA ALA A 153 1.63 13.72 -11.55
C ALA A 153 0.32 13.73 -10.74
N SER A 154 0.18 12.85 -9.74
CA SER A 154 -1.00 12.81 -8.87
C SER A 154 -1.20 14.15 -8.17
N ARG A 155 -0.13 14.74 -7.65
CA ARG A 155 -0.17 16.07 -7.02
C ARG A 155 -0.53 17.18 -8.01
N ALA A 156 0.11 17.18 -9.17
CA ALA A 156 -0.14 18.21 -10.19
C ALA A 156 -1.57 18.20 -10.73
N LEU A 157 -2.16 17.01 -10.83
CA LEU A 157 -3.47 16.78 -11.44
C LEU A 157 -4.60 16.62 -10.42
N GLY A 158 -4.29 16.58 -9.10
CA GLY A 158 -5.27 16.32 -8.05
C GLY A 158 -5.86 14.91 -8.13
N ARG A 159 -5.06 13.92 -8.57
CA ARG A 159 -5.47 12.52 -8.71
C ARG A 159 -4.97 11.66 -7.55
N ASP A 160 -5.62 10.52 -7.36
CA ASP A 160 -5.13 9.47 -6.46
C ASP A 160 -3.79 8.92 -6.94
N LEU A 161 -2.86 8.69 -5.99
CA LEU A 161 -1.52 8.20 -6.30
C LEU A 161 -1.55 6.78 -6.84
N THR A 162 -2.39 5.90 -6.27
CA THR A 162 -2.52 4.51 -6.72
C THR A 162 -3.04 4.45 -8.15
N ASP A 163 -4.04 5.27 -8.49
CA ASP A 163 -4.58 5.39 -9.86
C ASP A 163 -3.50 5.89 -10.82
N SER A 164 -2.77 6.95 -10.45
CA SER A 164 -1.71 7.53 -11.28
C SER A 164 -0.59 6.52 -11.56
N PHE A 165 -0.13 5.78 -10.53
CA PHE A 165 0.89 4.74 -10.70
C PHE A 165 0.40 3.57 -11.56
N ASN A 166 -0.83 3.11 -11.33
CA ASN A 166 -1.43 2.04 -12.12
C ASN A 166 -1.54 2.42 -13.60
N ARG A 167 -1.99 3.64 -13.91
CA ARG A 167 -2.11 4.13 -15.29
C ARG A 167 -0.75 4.21 -15.96
N LEU A 168 0.23 4.81 -15.25
CA LEU A 168 1.58 4.95 -15.75
C LEU A 168 2.19 3.58 -16.04
N THR A 169 2.16 2.66 -15.08
CA THR A 169 2.72 1.32 -15.23
C THR A 169 2.02 0.53 -16.33
N ARG A 170 0.68 0.50 -16.34
CA ARG A 170 -0.09 -0.21 -17.37
C ARG A 170 0.12 0.39 -18.76
N GLY A 171 0.14 1.71 -18.88
CA GLY A 171 0.41 2.40 -20.13
C GLY A 171 1.73 1.96 -20.73
N VAL A 172 2.77 1.90 -19.91
CA VAL A 172 4.09 1.44 -20.35
C VAL A 172 4.10 -0.06 -20.67
N VAL A 173 3.56 -0.90 -19.78
CA VAL A 173 3.56 -2.37 -19.92
C VAL A 173 2.80 -2.83 -21.15
N LYS A 174 1.66 -2.21 -21.42
CA LYS A 174 0.79 -2.56 -22.54
C LYS A 174 1.12 -1.80 -23.81
N LEU A 175 2.01 -0.82 -23.74
CA LEU A 175 2.28 0.13 -24.82
C LEU A 175 1.00 0.88 -25.25
N GLU A 176 0.28 1.40 -24.24
CA GLU A 176 -0.97 2.15 -24.39
C GLU A 176 -0.73 3.63 -24.03
N PRO A 177 -0.28 4.49 -24.99
CA PRO A 177 0.03 5.90 -24.73
C PRO A 177 -1.20 6.69 -24.24
N GLU A 178 -2.41 6.26 -24.58
CA GLU A 178 -3.66 6.92 -24.17
C GLU A 178 -3.82 6.98 -22.65
N LEU A 179 -3.34 5.96 -21.93
CA LEU A 179 -3.34 5.96 -20.46
C LEU A 179 -2.39 7.01 -19.88
N LEU A 180 -1.31 7.32 -20.63
CA LEU A 180 -0.31 8.32 -20.23
C LEU A 180 -0.78 9.73 -20.58
N ASP A 181 -1.52 9.89 -21.68
CA ASP A 181 -2.11 11.16 -22.07
C ASP A 181 -3.01 11.74 -20.96
N GLU A 182 -3.72 10.86 -20.22
CA GLU A 182 -4.52 11.25 -19.06
C GLU A 182 -3.69 11.78 -17.87
N LEU A 183 -2.41 11.43 -17.82
CA LEU A 183 -1.44 11.96 -16.87
C LEU A 183 -0.66 13.15 -17.47
N GLY A 184 -1.04 13.56 -18.68
CA GLY A 184 -0.39 14.64 -19.40
C GLY A 184 0.98 14.25 -19.97
N ILE A 185 1.33 12.98 -20.06
CA ILE A 185 2.57 12.46 -20.65
C ILE A 185 2.24 12.01 -22.09
N PHE A 186 2.78 12.69 -23.07
CA PHE A 186 2.40 12.51 -24.48
C PHE A 186 3.42 11.68 -25.29
N THR A 187 4.22 10.86 -24.62
CA THR A 187 5.20 9.97 -25.25
C THR A 187 4.53 9.00 -26.23
N ARG A 188 5.18 8.77 -27.36
CA ARG A 188 4.71 7.85 -28.41
C ARG A 188 5.71 6.70 -28.60
N ILE A 189 5.17 5.52 -28.95
CA ILE A 189 5.94 4.25 -28.99
C ILE A 189 7.00 4.30 -30.09
N GLU A 190 6.66 4.76 -31.30
CA GLU A 190 7.56 4.74 -32.43
C GLU A 190 8.80 5.60 -32.22
N PRO A 191 8.69 6.89 -31.85
CA PRO A 191 9.88 7.71 -31.56
C PRO A 191 10.74 7.16 -30.41
N ALA A 192 10.11 6.58 -29.39
CA ALA A 192 10.81 5.95 -28.27
C ALA A 192 11.60 4.71 -28.74
N ALA A 193 10.97 3.88 -29.56
CA ALA A 193 11.61 2.69 -30.13
C ALA A 193 12.77 3.05 -31.07
N GLU A 194 12.63 4.09 -31.90
CA GLU A 194 13.68 4.59 -32.79
C GLU A 194 14.91 5.08 -32.00
N LYS A 195 14.68 5.93 -31.00
CA LYS A 195 15.74 6.46 -30.12
C LYS A 195 16.48 5.33 -29.39
N PHE A 196 15.74 4.36 -28.87
CA PHE A 196 16.32 3.21 -28.18
C PHE A 196 17.09 2.28 -29.13
N ALA A 197 16.50 1.92 -30.26
CA ALA A 197 17.14 1.06 -31.24
C ALA A 197 18.49 1.67 -31.72
N ALA A 198 18.51 2.97 -32.02
CA ALA A 198 19.72 3.69 -32.37
C ALA A 198 20.78 3.62 -31.25
N SER A 199 20.39 3.72 -30.00
CA SER A 199 21.33 3.69 -28.84
C SER A 199 22.01 2.34 -28.65
N ILE A 200 21.39 1.24 -29.12
CA ILE A 200 21.93 -0.13 -29.01
C ILE A 200 22.39 -0.72 -30.36
N GLY A 201 22.44 0.12 -31.39
CA GLY A 201 22.90 -0.28 -32.76
C GLY A 201 21.97 -1.25 -33.48
N LYS A 202 20.65 -1.21 -33.18
CA LYS A 202 19.61 -2.00 -33.83
C LYS A 202 18.70 -1.15 -34.70
N THR A 203 17.88 -1.80 -35.51
CA THR A 203 16.71 -1.19 -36.14
C THR A 203 15.45 -1.45 -35.28
N VAL A 204 14.39 -0.67 -35.43
CA VAL A 204 13.13 -0.86 -34.72
C VAL A 204 12.52 -2.25 -34.94
N SER A 205 12.69 -2.80 -36.16
CA SER A 205 12.21 -4.15 -36.53
C SER A 205 12.96 -5.28 -35.79
N GLN A 206 14.17 -5.02 -35.32
CA GLN A 206 14.99 -5.97 -34.56
C GLN A 206 14.73 -5.94 -33.08
N LEU A 207 13.95 -4.95 -32.60
CA LEU A 207 13.58 -4.88 -31.17
C LEU A 207 12.57 -5.97 -30.84
N SER A 208 12.87 -6.72 -29.78
CA SER A 208 11.90 -7.60 -29.13
C SER A 208 10.77 -6.79 -28.45
N GLN A 209 9.67 -7.44 -28.10
CA GLN A 209 8.58 -6.79 -27.37
C GLN A 209 9.05 -6.27 -26.01
N PHE A 210 9.98 -6.95 -25.36
CA PHE A 210 10.59 -6.49 -24.12
C PHE A 210 11.39 -5.21 -24.35
N GLU A 211 12.26 -5.16 -25.35
CA GLU A 211 13.05 -3.98 -25.68
C GLU A 211 12.18 -2.78 -26.09
N LYS A 212 11.05 -3.01 -26.76
CA LYS A 212 10.06 -1.95 -27.06
C LYS A 212 9.44 -1.38 -25.80
N ARG A 213 9.09 -2.23 -24.81
CA ARG A 213 8.60 -1.75 -23.49
C ARG A 213 9.67 -0.97 -22.75
N GLN A 214 10.91 -1.42 -22.75
CA GLN A 214 12.03 -0.71 -22.15
C GLN A 214 12.25 0.65 -22.82
N ALA A 215 12.22 0.71 -24.14
CA ALA A 215 12.31 1.94 -24.90
C ALA A 215 11.22 2.93 -24.49
N PHE A 216 9.99 2.45 -24.42
CA PHE A 216 8.83 3.26 -24.04
C PHE A 216 8.89 3.70 -22.57
N ALA A 217 9.29 2.80 -21.67
CA ALA A 217 9.49 3.14 -20.24
C ALA A 217 10.52 4.25 -20.07
N ASN A 218 11.64 4.18 -20.75
CA ASN A 218 12.70 5.18 -20.69
C ASN A 218 12.21 6.55 -21.21
N ALA A 219 11.48 6.55 -22.32
CA ALA A 219 10.94 7.79 -22.90
C ALA A 219 9.87 8.42 -22.00
N VAL A 220 9.00 7.60 -21.39
CA VAL A 220 8.01 8.04 -20.40
C VAL A 220 8.68 8.61 -19.16
N ALA A 221 9.74 7.95 -18.67
CA ALA A 221 10.51 8.43 -17.54
C ALA A 221 11.18 9.77 -17.83
N GLU A 222 11.76 9.94 -19.00
CA GLU A 222 12.39 11.18 -19.45
C GLU A 222 11.38 12.32 -19.54
N GLU A 223 10.27 12.12 -20.24
CA GLU A 223 9.23 13.14 -20.41
C GLU A 223 8.53 13.48 -19.10
N GLY A 224 8.15 12.46 -18.32
CA GLY A 224 7.49 12.65 -17.03
C GLY A 224 8.36 13.40 -16.03
N SER A 225 9.66 13.05 -15.97
CA SER A 225 10.61 13.75 -15.10
C SER A 225 10.83 15.20 -15.51
N GLN A 226 10.88 15.49 -16.82
CA GLN A 226 10.98 16.86 -17.31
C GLN A 226 9.70 17.67 -17.04
N LYS A 227 8.55 17.09 -17.32
CA LYS A 227 7.26 17.74 -17.17
C LYS A 227 6.92 18.10 -15.75
N PHE A 228 7.19 17.20 -14.82
CA PHE A 228 6.86 17.37 -13.41
C PHE A 228 8.05 17.79 -12.55
N ARG A 229 9.14 18.25 -13.17
CA ARG A 229 10.38 18.63 -12.48
C ARG A 229 10.16 19.62 -11.35
N ASP A 230 9.34 20.63 -11.59
CA ASP A 230 9.12 21.76 -10.69
C ASP A 230 7.99 21.50 -9.68
N ILE A 231 7.39 20.30 -9.68
CA ILE A 231 6.37 19.94 -8.69
C ILE A 231 7.08 19.60 -7.36
N ASP A 232 6.86 20.46 -6.38
CA ASP A 232 7.39 20.26 -5.03
C ASP A 232 6.57 19.19 -4.30
N THR A 233 7.25 18.15 -3.83
CA THR A 233 6.66 17.08 -3.02
C THR A 233 7.20 17.04 -1.59
N THR A 234 7.96 18.03 -1.14
CA THR A 234 8.60 18.04 0.19
C THR A 234 7.58 18.14 1.32
N ALA A 235 6.58 19.02 1.19
CA ALA A 235 5.51 19.16 2.16
C ALA A 235 4.28 18.36 1.73
N ALA A 236 3.70 17.57 2.64
CA ALA A 236 2.48 16.84 2.38
C ALA A 236 1.27 17.80 2.35
N THR A 237 0.37 17.59 1.41
CA THR A 237 -0.94 18.25 1.39
C THR A 237 -1.89 17.61 2.42
N SER A 238 -3.01 18.25 2.72
CA SER A 238 -4.03 17.67 3.61
C SER A 238 -4.59 16.35 3.06
N ALA A 239 -4.77 16.26 1.73
CA ALA A 239 -5.22 15.03 1.09
C ALA A 239 -4.21 13.89 1.27
N GLU A 240 -2.93 14.13 0.99
CA GLU A 240 -1.85 13.15 1.18
C GLU A 240 -1.69 12.74 2.65
N SER A 241 -1.94 13.64 3.58
CA SER A 241 -1.94 13.32 5.01
C SER A 241 -3.07 12.34 5.37
N LEU A 242 -4.24 12.49 4.75
CA LEU A 242 -5.36 11.56 4.91
C LEU A 242 -5.07 10.20 4.26
N GLU A 243 -4.44 10.18 3.08
CA GLU A 243 -4.00 8.94 2.42
C GLU A 243 -2.96 8.20 3.27
N THR A 244 -1.98 8.91 3.81
CA THR A 244 -0.98 8.35 4.73
C THR A 244 -1.64 7.78 6.00
N LEU A 245 -2.64 8.46 6.54
CA LEU A 245 -3.40 7.96 7.68
C LEU A 245 -4.18 6.69 7.32
N ALA A 246 -4.84 6.65 6.17
CA ALA A 246 -5.57 5.48 5.68
C ALA A 246 -4.63 4.28 5.45
N ALA A 247 -3.47 4.51 4.84
CA ALA A 247 -2.43 3.50 4.65
C ALA A 247 -1.92 2.96 6.00
N THR A 248 -1.70 3.85 6.98
CA THR A 248 -1.26 3.47 8.33
C THR A 248 -2.30 2.60 9.04
N ILE A 249 -3.58 2.96 8.95
CA ILE A 249 -4.68 2.17 9.52
C ILE A 249 -4.75 0.78 8.84
N SER A 250 -4.59 0.73 7.52
CA SER A 250 -4.55 -0.53 6.77
C SER A 250 -3.39 -1.41 7.21
N ASN A 251 -2.20 -0.87 7.33
CA ASN A 251 -1.00 -1.59 7.76
C ASN A 251 -1.14 -2.10 9.21
N LEU A 252 -1.77 -1.31 10.08
CA LEU A 252 -2.07 -1.74 11.44
C LEU A 252 -3.01 -2.95 11.47
N GLY A 253 -4.03 -2.96 10.62
CA GLY A 253 -4.94 -4.10 10.48
C GLY A 253 -4.22 -5.38 10.05
N ILE A 254 -3.23 -5.27 9.17
CA ILE A 254 -2.38 -6.39 8.74
C ILE A 254 -1.52 -6.88 9.90
N THR A 255 -0.93 -5.97 10.66
CA THR A 255 -0.08 -6.31 11.82
C THR A 255 -0.89 -7.06 12.89
N VAL A 256 -2.08 -6.56 13.22
CA VAL A 256 -3.00 -7.22 14.17
C VAL A 256 -3.39 -8.62 13.67
N GLY A 257 -3.74 -8.74 12.39
CA GLY A 257 -4.04 -10.04 11.77
C GLY A 257 -2.87 -11.02 11.85
N GLY A 258 -1.64 -10.54 11.64
CA GLY A 258 -0.42 -11.33 11.79
C GLY A 258 -0.22 -11.84 13.22
N PHE A 259 -0.47 -11.02 14.23
CA PHE A 259 -0.43 -11.45 15.64
C PHE A 259 -1.47 -12.52 15.95
N ILE A 260 -2.71 -12.35 15.47
CA ILE A 260 -3.77 -13.35 15.66
C ILE A 260 -3.37 -14.65 14.95
N ALA A 261 -2.87 -14.59 13.71
CA ALA A 261 -2.43 -15.77 12.97
C ALA A 261 -1.36 -16.56 13.73
N ASN A 262 -0.38 -15.87 14.32
CA ASN A 262 0.68 -16.50 15.10
C ASN A 262 0.17 -17.10 16.42
N ALA A 263 -0.85 -16.49 17.03
CA ALA A 263 -1.42 -16.99 18.28
C ALA A 263 -2.27 -18.26 18.12
N ILE A 264 -2.81 -18.51 16.93
CA ILE A 264 -3.65 -19.68 16.63
C ILE A 264 -2.89 -20.80 15.90
N GLN A 265 -1.62 -20.59 15.57
CA GLN A 265 -0.78 -21.67 15.03
C GLN A 265 -0.37 -22.63 16.19
N PRO A 266 -0.61 -23.94 16.04
CA PRO A 266 -0.26 -24.96 17.04
C PRO A 266 1.26 -25.09 17.22
#